data_2ea03d3ab7be2cf4b0664336e3b0101f
#
_entry.id   2ea03d3ab7be2cf4b0664336e3b0101f
#
_cell.length_a   1.000
_cell.length_b   1.000
_cell.length_c   1.000
_cell.angle_alpha   90.00
_cell.angle_beta   90.00
_cell.angle_gamma   90.00
#
_symmetry.space_group_name_H-M   'P 1'
#
loop_
_entity.id
_entity.type
_entity.pdbx_description
1 polymer ?
#
loop_
_entity_poly.entity_id
_entity_poly.type
_entity_poly.pdbx_seq_one_letter_code
_entity_poly.pdbx_strand_id
1 'polypeptide(L)'
;MSEPRDAKLSRGALVALVVGSMVGAGIFTLPAAFGRTTGALGAFVAWCIAGLGMLMLAFVFQTLSRRRPDLDAGIYAYAKAGFGDYLGYAAAFGYWTACCLACLACVMLIKATLGQFIPAFGDGSTAPAIASASLMLWGVHALVLRGVRQAAALNTIATVAKTVPIGIFVVVVIFAFRSELFTPNLWGGETPGVSTLARQVRNTMLLTVFVFVGIEGASVYSRYARDRNDVGIATVLGFLGVLCLLMLVTLLSYGILPRADLAALPNPSMAGVMEAIVGPWGRVFISAGLILSVAGNYLSWTLLAAEVLHSAAQNQTMPARLGAENAQGVPHVALWMTTLAIQGFLIVTGFAEQAFTLALKMTSSMTLLPYLLVAAYGFKLAWTGETYAGEAGARSKDRLIGALATTYAMTMLLAGGAKFLLLSALLYAPGTLLYAAARREQGLPLFAPRERPLFGVLCVAAVVALVALLTGALTL
;
A
#
# COMPACT_ATOMS: atom_id res chain seq x y z
N MET A 1 34.24 -16.12 -8.31
CA MET A 1 33.94 -16.49 -6.91
C MET A 1 32.49 -16.95 -6.89
N SER A 2 32.23 -18.25 -6.68
CA SER A 2 30.90 -18.82 -6.61
C SER A 2 30.20 -18.29 -5.35
N GLU A 3 29.06 -17.58 -5.53
CA GLU A 3 28.19 -17.21 -4.40
C GLU A 3 27.79 -18.47 -3.62
N PRO A 4 27.71 -18.38 -2.28
CA PRO A 4 27.33 -19.54 -1.46
C PRO A 4 25.90 -19.98 -1.82
N ARG A 5 25.73 -21.18 -2.25
CA ARG A 5 24.46 -21.85 -2.59
C ARG A 5 23.46 -21.97 -1.40
N ASP A 6 23.84 -21.55 -0.20
CA ASP A 6 23.12 -21.82 1.04
C ASP A 6 22.13 -20.73 1.49
N ALA A 7 21.89 -19.67 0.69
CA ALA A 7 21.03 -18.55 1.07
C ALA A 7 19.71 -18.48 0.29
N LYS A 8 19.28 -19.55 -0.41
CA LYS A 8 18.01 -19.52 -1.14
C LYS A 8 16.81 -19.74 -0.22
N LEU A 9 15.79 -18.87 -0.36
CA LEU A 9 14.60 -18.87 0.46
C LEU A 9 13.71 -20.10 0.21
N SER A 10 13.31 -20.77 1.30
CA SER A 10 12.33 -21.84 1.26
C SER A 10 10.92 -21.31 0.99
N ARG A 11 9.98 -22.18 0.56
CA ARG A 11 8.55 -21.81 0.38
C ARG A 11 7.96 -21.15 1.61
N GLY A 12 8.21 -21.70 2.81
CA GLY A 12 7.72 -21.11 4.07
C GLY A 12 8.28 -19.72 4.34
N ALA A 13 9.57 -19.49 4.05
CA ALA A 13 10.17 -18.16 4.16
C ALA A 13 9.58 -17.16 3.16
N LEU A 14 9.27 -17.60 1.96
CA LEU A 14 8.58 -16.76 0.95
C LEU A 14 7.15 -16.42 1.38
N VAL A 15 6.38 -17.36 1.94
CA VAL A 15 5.05 -17.09 2.51
C VAL A 15 5.16 -16.07 3.64
N ALA A 16 6.11 -16.24 4.56
CA ALA A 16 6.33 -15.30 5.67
C ALA A 16 6.70 -13.90 5.17
N LEU A 17 7.48 -13.79 4.09
CA LEU A 17 7.79 -12.51 3.45
C LEU A 17 6.55 -11.83 2.86
N VAL A 18 5.70 -12.59 2.15
CA VAL A 18 4.43 -12.07 1.58
C VAL A 18 3.52 -11.57 2.70
N VAL A 19 3.28 -12.40 3.71
CA VAL A 19 2.48 -12.01 4.89
C VAL A 19 3.10 -10.80 5.57
N GLY A 20 4.41 -10.81 5.75
CA GLY A 20 5.16 -9.73 6.40
C GLY A 20 5.09 -8.40 5.65
N SER A 21 5.07 -8.39 4.31
CA SER A 21 4.95 -7.16 3.51
C SER A 21 3.54 -6.58 3.51
N MET A 22 2.52 -7.44 3.53
CA MET A 22 1.11 -7.01 3.46
C MET A 22 0.53 -6.66 4.84
N VAL A 23 0.88 -7.42 5.91
CA VAL A 23 0.40 -7.12 7.27
C VAL A 23 1.16 -5.92 7.82
N GLY A 24 0.58 -4.76 7.69
CA GLY A 24 1.15 -3.47 8.09
C GLY A 24 0.29 -2.69 9.08
N ALA A 25 0.44 -1.37 9.05
CA ALA A 25 -0.30 -0.44 9.90
C ALA A 25 -1.82 -0.54 9.75
N GLY A 26 -2.30 -0.84 8.54
CA GLY A 26 -3.72 -0.83 8.19
C GLY A 26 -4.58 -1.76 9.03
N ILE A 27 -4.11 -2.98 9.33
CA ILE A 27 -4.91 -3.99 10.06
C ILE A 27 -5.39 -3.49 11.42
N PHE A 28 -4.57 -2.70 12.12
CA PHE A 28 -4.89 -2.20 13.46
C PHE A 28 -5.99 -1.14 13.47
N THR A 29 -6.34 -0.60 12.30
CA THR A 29 -7.34 0.47 12.14
C THR A 29 -8.65 -0.01 11.50
N LEU A 30 -8.71 -1.27 11.03
CA LEU A 30 -9.84 -1.81 10.27
C LEU A 30 -11.17 -1.75 11.01
N PRO A 31 -11.29 -2.09 12.31
CA PRO A 31 -12.59 -2.08 12.98
C PRO A 31 -13.30 -0.73 12.86
N ALA A 32 -12.65 0.39 13.21
CA ALA A 32 -13.24 1.72 13.09
C ALA A 32 -13.38 2.17 11.63
N ALA A 33 -12.37 1.93 10.79
CA ALA A 33 -12.40 2.33 9.39
C ALA A 33 -13.59 1.73 8.64
N PHE A 34 -13.88 0.45 8.88
CA PHE A 34 -15.05 -0.23 8.32
C PHE A 34 -16.33 0.18 9.03
N GLY A 35 -16.35 0.30 10.36
CA GLY A 35 -17.49 0.80 11.12
C GLY A 35 -18.01 2.14 10.63
N ARG A 36 -17.13 3.05 10.24
CA ARG A 36 -17.49 4.37 9.67
C ARG A 36 -18.14 4.28 8.29
N THR A 37 -17.88 3.23 7.53
CA THR A 37 -18.24 3.17 6.12
C THR A 37 -19.29 2.14 5.79
N THR A 38 -19.42 1.05 6.57
CA THR A 38 -20.24 -0.10 6.20
C THR A 38 -20.74 -0.89 7.41
N GLY A 39 -21.77 -1.72 7.21
CA GLY A 39 -22.11 -2.81 8.09
C GLY A 39 -21.32 -4.09 7.77
N ALA A 40 -21.55 -5.15 8.54
CA ALA A 40 -20.81 -6.42 8.40
C ALA A 40 -21.01 -7.09 7.03
N LEU A 41 -22.22 -7.02 6.46
CA LEU A 41 -22.52 -7.57 5.13
C LEU A 41 -21.76 -6.82 4.04
N GLY A 42 -21.78 -5.47 4.08
CA GLY A 42 -21.03 -4.66 3.12
C GLY A 42 -19.52 -4.85 3.26
N ALA A 43 -19.02 -5.04 4.49
CA ALA A 43 -17.62 -5.40 4.73
C ALA A 43 -17.27 -6.76 4.10
N PHE A 44 -18.09 -7.78 4.30
CA PHE A 44 -17.88 -9.11 3.71
C PHE A 44 -17.84 -9.05 2.17
N VAL A 45 -18.81 -8.39 1.54
CA VAL A 45 -18.86 -8.24 0.08
C VAL A 45 -17.64 -7.45 -0.43
N ALA A 46 -17.24 -6.38 0.28
CA ALA A 46 -16.06 -5.59 -0.07
C ALA A 46 -14.79 -6.45 -0.03
N TRP A 47 -14.63 -7.30 0.99
CA TRP A 47 -13.50 -8.23 1.08
C TRP A 47 -13.51 -9.29 -0.01
N CYS A 48 -14.67 -9.82 -0.39
CA CYS A 48 -14.79 -10.76 -1.50
C CYS A 48 -14.35 -10.11 -2.84
N ILE A 49 -14.83 -8.91 -3.12
CA ILE A 49 -14.44 -8.17 -4.34
C ILE A 49 -12.96 -7.83 -4.34
N ALA A 50 -12.45 -7.26 -3.25
CA ALA A 50 -11.05 -6.89 -3.13
C ALA A 50 -10.13 -8.12 -3.16
N GLY A 51 -10.52 -9.19 -2.45
CA GLY A 51 -9.78 -10.45 -2.41
C GLY A 51 -9.66 -11.09 -3.79
N LEU A 52 -10.79 -11.18 -4.53
CA LEU A 52 -10.78 -11.75 -5.87
C LEU A 52 -9.94 -10.89 -6.84
N GLY A 53 -10.15 -9.57 -6.83
CA GLY A 53 -9.44 -8.67 -7.72
C GLY A 53 -7.92 -8.63 -7.46
N MET A 54 -7.51 -8.57 -6.20
CA MET A 54 -6.09 -8.59 -5.83
C MET A 54 -5.45 -9.95 -6.09
N LEU A 55 -6.19 -11.06 -5.96
CA LEU A 55 -5.71 -12.38 -6.35
C LEU A 55 -5.43 -12.45 -7.86
N MET A 56 -6.31 -11.87 -8.68
CA MET A 56 -6.06 -11.79 -10.14
C MET A 56 -4.82 -10.96 -10.43
N LEU A 57 -4.62 -9.86 -9.73
CA LEU A 57 -3.40 -9.05 -9.86
C LEU A 57 -2.14 -9.82 -9.43
N ALA A 58 -2.20 -10.60 -8.33
CA ALA A 58 -1.10 -11.47 -7.92
C ALA A 58 -0.71 -12.49 -9.00
N PHE A 59 -1.71 -13.09 -9.66
CA PHE A 59 -1.45 -13.99 -10.78
C PHE A 59 -0.84 -13.26 -11.99
N VAL A 60 -1.21 -12.01 -12.26
CA VAL A 60 -0.54 -11.20 -13.30
C VAL A 60 0.93 -10.99 -12.95
N PHE A 61 1.26 -10.60 -11.71
CA PHE A 61 2.65 -10.46 -11.28
C PHE A 61 3.43 -11.77 -11.44
N GLN A 62 2.83 -12.90 -11.05
CA GLN A 62 3.42 -14.23 -11.22
C GLN A 62 3.66 -14.55 -12.69
N THR A 63 2.68 -14.29 -13.54
CA THR A 63 2.81 -14.55 -15.00
C THR A 63 3.91 -13.69 -15.61
N LEU A 64 3.95 -12.40 -15.28
CA LEU A 64 4.96 -11.47 -15.81
C LEU A 64 6.37 -11.84 -15.34
N SER A 65 6.56 -12.22 -14.09
CA SER A 65 7.87 -12.66 -13.58
C SER A 65 8.42 -13.91 -14.27
N ARG A 66 7.53 -14.78 -14.77
CA ARG A 66 7.91 -15.99 -15.51
C ARG A 66 8.16 -15.72 -17.00
N ARG A 67 7.29 -14.90 -17.63
CA ARG A 67 7.29 -14.67 -19.08
C ARG A 67 8.20 -13.53 -19.52
N ARG A 68 8.52 -12.62 -18.61
CA ARG A 68 9.42 -11.48 -18.85
C ARG A 68 10.48 -11.40 -17.74
N PRO A 69 11.32 -12.45 -17.62
CA PRO A 69 12.41 -12.48 -16.64
C PRO A 69 13.50 -11.45 -16.91
N ASP A 70 13.49 -10.83 -18.07
CA ASP A 70 14.35 -9.71 -18.50
C ASP A 70 13.98 -8.38 -17.82
N LEU A 71 12.78 -8.28 -17.23
CA LEU A 71 12.26 -7.06 -16.59
C LEU A 71 12.35 -7.18 -15.06
N ASP A 72 13.56 -7.19 -14.53
CA ASP A 72 13.81 -7.40 -13.08
C ASP A 72 13.49 -6.19 -12.18
N ALA A 73 13.21 -5.04 -12.76
CA ALA A 73 13.04 -3.80 -12.02
C ALA A 73 11.62 -3.56 -11.46
N GLY A 74 10.77 -4.58 -11.40
CA GLY A 74 9.47 -4.53 -10.75
C GLY A 74 8.38 -3.78 -11.53
N ILE A 75 7.43 -3.17 -10.80
CA ILE A 75 6.18 -2.60 -11.30
C ILE A 75 6.37 -1.64 -12.47
N TYR A 76 7.33 -0.72 -12.39
CA TYR A 76 7.53 0.31 -13.42
C TYR A 76 8.18 -0.23 -14.70
N ALA A 77 8.99 -1.29 -14.62
CA ALA A 77 9.58 -1.91 -15.79
C ALA A 77 8.50 -2.56 -16.67
N TYR A 78 7.51 -3.20 -16.06
CA TYR A 78 6.35 -3.74 -16.76
C TYR A 78 5.51 -2.63 -17.41
N ALA A 79 5.27 -1.53 -16.70
CA ALA A 79 4.55 -0.38 -17.24
C ALA A 79 5.29 0.25 -18.43
N LYS A 80 6.61 0.42 -18.31
CA LYS A 80 7.49 0.95 -19.37
C LYS A 80 7.46 0.07 -20.63
N ALA A 81 7.64 -1.25 -20.44
CA ALA A 81 7.62 -2.22 -21.53
C ALA A 81 6.24 -2.28 -22.23
N GLY A 82 5.17 -2.11 -21.47
CA GLY A 82 3.81 -2.13 -22.02
C GLY A 82 3.38 -0.86 -22.74
N PHE A 83 3.78 0.31 -22.24
CA PHE A 83 3.12 1.58 -22.59
C PHE A 83 4.09 2.75 -22.85
N GLY A 84 5.39 2.53 -22.76
CA GLY A 84 6.41 3.53 -23.07
C GLY A 84 6.95 4.29 -21.85
N ASP A 85 7.86 5.23 -22.14
CA ASP A 85 8.71 5.86 -21.10
C ASP A 85 7.91 6.69 -20.09
N TYR A 86 6.95 7.49 -20.54
CA TYR A 86 6.19 8.37 -19.66
C TYR A 86 5.28 7.59 -18.69
N LEU A 87 4.61 6.52 -19.17
CA LEU A 87 3.79 5.68 -18.28
C LEU A 87 4.65 4.79 -17.36
N GLY A 88 5.82 4.38 -17.82
CA GLY A 88 6.84 3.76 -16.95
C GLY A 88 7.29 4.70 -15.84
N TYR A 89 7.59 5.96 -16.18
CA TYR A 89 7.88 7.01 -15.22
C TYR A 89 6.71 7.22 -14.24
N ALA A 90 5.49 7.38 -14.75
CA ALA A 90 4.30 7.58 -13.92
C ALA A 90 4.09 6.41 -12.94
N ALA A 91 4.34 5.18 -13.37
CA ALA A 91 4.28 4.02 -12.48
C ALA A 91 5.35 4.07 -11.37
N ALA A 92 6.60 4.42 -11.70
CA ALA A 92 7.69 4.58 -10.73
C ALA A 92 7.40 5.70 -9.73
N PHE A 93 7.01 6.88 -10.22
CA PHE A 93 6.69 8.04 -9.41
C PHE A 93 5.49 7.80 -8.50
N GLY A 94 4.40 7.20 -9.04
CA GLY A 94 3.20 6.87 -8.28
C GLY A 94 3.48 5.88 -7.17
N TYR A 95 4.23 4.82 -7.46
CA TYR A 95 4.58 3.83 -6.46
C TYR A 95 5.52 4.38 -5.37
N TRP A 96 6.52 5.18 -5.76
CA TRP A 96 7.38 5.88 -4.81
C TRP A 96 6.57 6.82 -3.90
N THR A 97 5.69 7.63 -4.47
CA THR A 97 4.83 8.54 -3.70
C THR A 97 3.91 7.76 -2.76
N ALA A 98 3.36 6.63 -3.22
CA ALA A 98 2.56 5.74 -2.37
C ALA A 98 3.37 5.20 -1.19
N CYS A 99 4.64 4.81 -1.39
CA CYS A 99 5.53 4.40 -0.31
C CYS A 99 5.78 5.54 0.70
N CYS A 100 5.99 6.78 0.23
CA CYS A 100 6.13 7.94 1.11
C CYS A 100 4.87 8.21 1.94
N LEU A 101 3.69 8.11 1.34
CA LEU A 101 2.40 8.27 2.02
C LEU A 101 2.11 7.12 2.99
N ALA A 102 2.53 5.89 2.67
CA ALA A 102 2.47 4.76 3.60
C ALA A 102 3.38 4.98 4.81
N CYS A 103 4.58 5.51 4.61
CA CYS A 103 5.48 5.94 5.69
C CYS A 103 4.82 7.00 6.57
N LEU A 104 4.19 8.01 5.97
CA LEU A 104 3.43 9.03 6.68
C LEU A 104 2.32 8.40 7.53
N ALA A 105 1.51 7.51 6.97
CA ALA A 105 0.45 6.81 7.69
C ALA A 105 1.01 6.01 8.88
N CYS A 106 2.16 5.34 8.73
CA CYS A 106 2.83 4.64 9.82
C CYS A 106 3.19 5.59 10.97
N VAL A 107 3.84 6.70 10.67
CA VAL A 107 4.28 7.67 11.69
C VAL A 107 3.07 8.28 12.41
N MET A 108 2.04 8.67 11.66
CA MET A 108 0.81 9.21 12.24
C MET A 108 0.10 8.20 13.14
N LEU A 109 0.03 6.93 12.73
CA LEU A 109 -0.58 5.89 13.55
C LEU A 109 0.19 5.65 14.85
N ILE A 110 1.52 5.68 14.82
CA ILE A 110 2.34 5.62 16.04
C ILE A 110 2.00 6.80 16.97
N LYS A 111 1.89 8.03 16.43
CA LYS A 111 1.60 9.22 17.24
C LYS A 111 0.17 9.21 17.78
N ALA A 112 -0.82 8.80 16.98
CA ALA A 112 -2.19 8.62 17.44
C ALA A 112 -2.29 7.54 18.55
N THR A 113 -1.51 6.47 18.43
CA THR A 113 -1.43 5.43 19.47
C THR A 113 -0.85 5.99 20.76
N LEU A 114 0.26 6.74 20.67
CA LEU A 114 0.86 7.40 21.83
C LEU A 114 -0.08 8.47 22.43
N GLY A 115 -0.90 9.13 21.61
CA GLY A 115 -1.89 10.10 22.03
C GLY A 115 -2.95 9.55 22.99
N GLN A 116 -3.21 8.23 22.94
CA GLN A 116 -4.07 7.57 23.93
C GLN A 116 -3.49 7.54 25.34
N PHE A 117 -2.16 7.70 25.48
CA PHE A 117 -1.43 7.69 26.75
C PHE A 117 -0.84 9.07 27.08
N ILE A 118 -0.56 9.88 26.07
CA ILE A 118 0.06 11.21 26.17
C ILE A 118 -0.86 12.21 25.46
N PRO A 119 -1.74 12.91 26.21
CA PRO A 119 -2.76 13.80 25.63
C PRO A 119 -2.22 14.87 24.69
N ALA A 120 -0.96 15.31 24.87
CA ALA A 120 -0.31 16.29 24.01
C ALA A 120 -0.19 15.85 22.52
N PHE A 121 -0.25 14.55 22.24
CA PHE A 121 -0.17 14.03 20.87
C PHE A 121 -1.54 13.93 20.17
N GLY A 122 -2.66 13.99 20.93
CA GLY A 122 -4.01 13.94 20.37
C GLY A 122 -4.21 12.75 19.42
N ASP A 123 -4.76 13.01 18.26
CA ASP A 123 -4.95 12.04 17.16
C ASP A 123 -3.70 11.83 16.28
N GLY A 124 -2.57 12.41 16.66
CA GLY A 124 -1.30 12.36 15.93
C GLY A 124 -1.03 13.54 15.00
N SER A 125 -1.93 14.53 14.92
CA SER A 125 -1.82 15.73 14.06
C SER A 125 -1.42 17.00 14.80
N THR A 126 -1.29 16.95 16.14
CA THR A 126 -0.89 18.10 16.96
C THR A 126 0.56 18.53 16.69
N ALA A 127 0.91 19.79 16.98
CA ALA A 127 2.27 20.29 16.80
C ALA A 127 3.35 19.45 17.55
N PRO A 128 3.15 19.03 18.82
CA PRO A 128 4.07 18.09 19.48
C PRO A 128 4.16 16.72 18.78
N ALA A 129 3.03 16.21 18.26
CA ALA A 129 3.04 14.96 17.50
C ALA A 129 3.85 15.09 16.21
N ILE A 130 3.67 16.16 15.45
CA ILE A 130 4.41 16.45 14.21
C ILE A 130 5.90 16.63 14.50
N ALA A 131 6.27 17.38 15.54
CA ALA A 131 7.67 17.60 15.93
C ALA A 131 8.36 16.27 16.31
N SER A 132 7.73 15.46 17.16
CA SER A 132 8.26 14.14 17.55
C SER A 132 8.25 13.13 16.39
N ALA A 133 7.31 13.23 15.46
CA ALA A 133 7.28 12.47 14.22
C ALA A 133 8.46 12.84 13.30
N SER A 134 8.76 14.14 13.17
CA SER A 134 9.93 14.60 12.43
C SER A 134 11.23 14.07 13.04
N LEU A 135 11.36 14.09 14.37
CA LEU A 135 12.52 13.52 15.05
C LEU A 135 12.70 12.02 14.74
N MET A 136 11.60 11.25 14.78
CA MET A 136 11.61 9.83 14.42
C MET A 136 12.03 9.64 12.95
N LEU A 137 11.47 10.42 12.04
CA LEU A 137 11.77 10.38 10.60
C LEU A 137 13.27 10.61 10.34
N TRP A 138 13.84 11.67 10.89
CA TRP A 138 15.25 11.98 10.73
C TRP A 138 16.17 10.99 11.46
N GLY A 139 15.73 10.42 12.58
CA GLY A 139 16.43 9.34 13.27
C GLY A 139 16.55 8.08 12.41
N VAL A 140 15.45 7.68 11.77
CA VAL A 140 15.46 6.53 10.83
C VAL A 140 16.27 6.85 9.58
N HIS A 141 16.19 8.06 9.04
CA HIS A 141 17.07 8.51 7.94
C HIS A 141 18.55 8.32 8.27
N ALA A 142 18.99 8.82 9.45
CA ALA A 142 20.37 8.67 9.89
C ALA A 142 20.77 7.20 10.11
N LEU A 143 19.85 6.36 10.59
CA LEU A 143 20.08 4.92 10.76
C LEU A 143 20.28 4.23 9.40
N VAL A 144 19.42 4.51 8.43
CA VAL A 144 19.48 3.92 7.08
C VAL A 144 20.77 4.34 6.37
N LEU A 145 21.20 5.61 6.49
CA LEU A 145 22.45 6.08 5.91
C LEU A 145 23.69 5.32 6.41
N ARG A 146 23.64 4.76 7.64
CA ARG A 146 24.73 3.97 8.23
C ARG A 146 24.81 2.53 7.71
N GLY A 147 23.83 2.10 6.92
CA GLY A 147 23.81 0.81 6.25
C GLY A 147 22.62 -0.08 6.56
N VAL A 148 22.23 -0.89 5.57
CA VAL A 148 20.99 -1.69 5.57
C VAL A 148 21.04 -2.91 6.52
N ARG A 149 22.21 -3.40 6.91
CA ARG A 149 22.34 -4.60 7.76
C ARG A 149 21.65 -4.45 9.13
N GLN A 150 21.69 -3.28 9.72
CA GLN A 150 21.04 -2.99 11.00
C GLN A 150 19.51 -2.91 10.85
N ALA A 151 19.04 -2.47 9.68
CA ALA A 151 17.62 -2.42 9.35
C ALA A 151 16.98 -3.81 9.25
N ALA A 152 17.68 -4.81 8.72
CA ALA A 152 17.17 -6.17 8.56
C ALA A 152 16.88 -6.87 9.91
N ALA A 153 17.72 -6.65 10.93
CA ALA A 153 17.50 -7.19 12.27
C ALA A 153 16.23 -6.60 12.91
N LEU A 154 16.03 -5.28 12.76
CA LEU A 154 14.82 -4.59 13.25
C LEU A 154 13.55 -5.09 12.55
N ASN A 155 13.62 -5.44 11.26
CA ASN A 155 12.48 -5.97 10.53
C ASN A 155 12.04 -7.36 11.04
N THR A 156 12.98 -8.21 11.48
CA THR A 156 12.65 -9.51 12.09
C THR A 156 11.89 -9.31 13.40
N ILE A 157 12.37 -8.43 14.28
CA ILE A 157 11.69 -8.10 15.54
C ILE A 157 10.29 -7.54 15.25
N ALA A 158 10.17 -6.64 14.30
CA ALA A 158 8.89 -6.07 13.89
C ALA A 158 7.91 -7.13 13.36
N THR A 159 8.40 -8.16 12.65
CA THR A 159 7.55 -9.24 12.13
C THR A 159 6.96 -10.10 13.26
N VAL A 160 7.74 -10.42 14.27
CA VAL A 160 7.22 -11.12 15.47
C VAL A 160 6.27 -10.22 16.25
N ALA A 161 6.64 -8.95 16.46
CA ALA A 161 5.84 -7.97 17.20
C ALA A 161 4.47 -7.70 16.57
N LYS A 162 4.29 -7.89 15.26
CA LYS A 162 2.98 -7.75 14.60
C LYS A 162 2.15 -9.03 14.64
N THR A 163 2.78 -10.19 14.48
CA THR A 163 2.06 -11.45 14.34
C THR A 163 1.44 -11.90 15.66
N VAL A 164 2.15 -11.74 16.79
CA VAL A 164 1.69 -12.17 18.11
C VAL A 164 0.45 -11.39 18.59
N PRO A 165 0.43 -10.05 18.63
CA PRO A 165 -0.75 -9.31 19.07
C PRO A 165 -1.98 -9.54 18.19
N ILE A 166 -1.79 -9.66 16.86
CA ILE A 166 -2.90 -9.91 15.94
C ILE A 166 -3.46 -11.33 16.12
N GLY A 167 -2.60 -12.33 16.29
CA GLY A 167 -3.02 -13.70 16.55
C GLY A 167 -3.81 -13.82 17.87
N ILE A 168 -3.30 -13.22 18.95
CA ILE A 168 -3.98 -13.18 20.23
C ILE A 168 -5.32 -12.43 20.11
N PHE A 169 -5.35 -11.30 19.42
CA PHE A 169 -6.59 -10.56 19.17
C PHE A 169 -7.64 -11.44 18.50
N VAL A 170 -7.31 -12.12 17.38
CA VAL A 170 -8.25 -12.99 16.67
C VAL A 170 -8.79 -14.09 17.59
N VAL A 171 -7.92 -14.74 18.35
CA VAL A 171 -8.33 -15.80 19.31
C VAL A 171 -9.30 -15.23 20.35
N VAL A 172 -8.95 -14.12 21.01
CA VAL A 172 -9.78 -13.51 22.05
C VAL A 172 -11.14 -13.08 21.50
N VAL A 173 -11.15 -12.47 20.30
CA VAL A 173 -12.41 -11.99 19.67
C VAL A 173 -13.30 -13.16 19.26
N ILE A 174 -12.74 -14.31 18.79
CA ILE A 174 -13.53 -15.51 18.49
C ILE A 174 -14.28 -16.01 19.75
N PHE A 175 -13.60 -16.07 20.91
CA PHE A 175 -14.23 -16.51 22.15
C PHE A 175 -15.24 -15.50 22.74
N ALA A 176 -15.03 -14.21 22.48
CA ALA A 176 -15.89 -13.13 22.97
C ALA A 176 -17.04 -12.79 22.01
N PHE A 177 -17.09 -13.40 20.82
CA PHE A 177 -18.06 -13.10 19.77
C PHE A 177 -19.51 -13.35 20.22
N ARG A 178 -20.38 -12.35 19.96
CA ARG A 178 -21.81 -12.38 20.28
C ARG A 178 -22.64 -12.23 19.01
N SER A 179 -23.37 -13.26 18.63
CA SER A 179 -24.26 -13.25 17.47
C SER A 179 -25.40 -12.23 17.60
N GLU A 180 -25.83 -11.96 18.82
CA GLU A 180 -26.86 -10.95 19.16
C GLU A 180 -26.44 -9.53 18.79
N LEU A 181 -25.11 -9.22 18.87
CA LEU A 181 -24.56 -7.95 18.42
C LEU A 181 -24.26 -7.94 16.93
N PHE A 182 -23.85 -9.08 16.37
CA PHE A 182 -23.49 -9.20 14.96
C PHE A 182 -24.68 -9.02 14.02
N THR A 183 -25.83 -9.64 14.35
CA THR A 183 -27.03 -9.64 13.47
C THR A 183 -27.55 -8.23 13.20
N PRO A 184 -27.74 -7.33 14.18
CA PRO A 184 -28.13 -5.93 13.93
C PRO A 184 -27.09 -5.15 13.12
N ASN A 185 -25.81 -5.50 13.25
CA ASN A 185 -24.71 -4.87 12.53
C ASN A 185 -24.61 -5.30 11.06
N LEU A 186 -25.37 -6.29 10.58
CA LEU A 186 -25.29 -6.75 9.18
C LEU A 186 -25.45 -5.60 8.18
N TRP A 187 -26.49 -4.80 8.36
CA TRP A 187 -26.74 -3.61 7.53
C TRP A 187 -26.20 -2.31 8.16
N GLY A 188 -25.61 -2.41 9.36
CA GLY A 188 -25.03 -1.30 10.09
C GLY A 188 -26.04 -0.24 10.53
N GLY A 189 -27.29 -0.64 10.82
CA GLY A 189 -28.37 0.27 11.22
C GLY A 189 -29.03 1.02 10.05
N GLU A 190 -28.66 0.70 8.80
CA GLU A 190 -29.26 1.29 7.60
C GLU A 190 -30.34 0.36 7.03
N THR A 191 -31.28 0.92 6.23
CA THR A 191 -32.34 0.15 5.58
C THR A 191 -31.75 -0.90 4.63
N PRO A 192 -32.15 -2.17 4.72
CA PRO A 192 -31.71 -3.20 3.80
C PRO A 192 -32.05 -2.86 2.34
N GLY A 193 -31.08 -3.02 1.43
CA GLY A 193 -31.31 -2.77 0.01
C GLY A 193 -30.01 -2.81 -0.82
N VAL A 194 -30.16 -3.05 -2.12
CA VAL A 194 -29.04 -3.15 -3.06
C VAL A 194 -28.28 -1.82 -3.15
N SER A 195 -28.99 -0.69 -3.16
CA SER A 195 -28.40 0.65 -3.22
C SER A 195 -27.56 0.97 -1.97
N THR A 196 -28.05 0.59 -0.79
CA THR A 196 -27.31 0.72 0.48
C THR A 196 -26.05 -0.12 0.45
N LEU A 197 -26.16 -1.40 0.04
CA LEU A 197 -25.01 -2.29 -0.06
C LEU A 197 -23.97 -1.77 -1.05
N ALA A 198 -24.38 -1.34 -2.25
CA ALA A 198 -23.49 -0.81 -3.27
C ALA A 198 -22.74 0.44 -2.78
N ARG A 199 -23.42 1.36 -2.09
CA ARG A 199 -22.82 2.55 -1.48
C ARG A 199 -21.81 2.18 -0.38
N GLN A 200 -22.18 1.27 0.53
CA GLN A 200 -21.33 0.79 1.60
C GLN A 200 -20.06 0.13 1.05
N VAL A 201 -20.21 -0.77 0.07
CA VAL A 201 -19.06 -1.42 -0.60
C VAL A 201 -18.16 -0.38 -1.26
N ARG A 202 -18.73 0.52 -2.07
CA ARG A 202 -17.96 1.57 -2.75
C ARG A 202 -17.11 2.40 -1.77
N ASN A 203 -17.67 2.77 -0.62
CA ASN A 203 -17.00 3.62 0.38
C ASN A 203 -15.82 2.91 1.07
N THR A 204 -15.76 1.57 1.01
CA THR A 204 -14.67 0.78 1.61
C THR A 204 -13.55 0.43 0.64
N MET A 205 -13.73 0.61 -0.68
CA MET A 205 -12.81 0.07 -1.69
C MET A 205 -11.36 0.58 -1.54
N LEU A 206 -11.14 1.88 -1.30
CA LEU A 206 -9.78 2.39 -1.10
C LEU A 206 -9.13 1.88 0.19
N LEU A 207 -9.94 1.57 1.22
CA LEU A 207 -9.44 0.99 2.47
C LEU A 207 -8.94 -0.43 2.23
N THR A 208 -9.67 -1.22 1.43
CA THR A 208 -9.26 -2.59 1.09
C THR A 208 -8.01 -2.61 0.22
N VAL A 209 -7.83 -1.65 -0.69
CA VAL A 209 -6.61 -1.55 -1.51
C VAL A 209 -5.39 -1.30 -0.63
N PHE A 210 -5.47 -0.37 0.32
CA PHE A 210 -4.34 -0.01 1.19
C PHE A 210 -3.72 -1.22 1.90
N VAL A 211 -4.55 -2.08 2.47
CA VAL A 211 -4.05 -3.21 3.27
C VAL A 211 -3.49 -4.37 2.44
N PHE A 212 -3.68 -4.32 1.12
CA PHE A 212 -3.08 -5.27 0.18
C PHE A 212 -1.85 -4.72 -0.55
N VAL A 213 -1.49 -3.46 -0.34
CA VAL A 213 -0.22 -2.91 -0.85
C VAL A 213 0.93 -3.72 -0.23
N GLY A 214 1.85 -4.18 -1.07
CA GLY A 214 2.90 -5.14 -0.69
C GLY A 214 2.72 -6.55 -1.29
N ILE A 215 1.59 -6.82 -1.99
CA ILE A 215 1.36 -8.10 -2.69
C ILE A 215 2.42 -8.39 -3.75
N GLU A 216 3.01 -7.34 -4.31
CA GLU A 216 4.12 -7.39 -5.27
C GLU A 216 5.43 -7.86 -4.64
N GLY A 217 5.55 -7.85 -3.31
CA GLY A 217 6.78 -8.20 -2.59
C GLY A 217 7.31 -9.59 -2.94
N ALA A 218 6.44 -10.57 -3.19
CA ALA A 218 6.87 -11.90 -3.61
C ALA A 218 7.56 -11.89 -4.99
N SER A 219 7.12 -11.05 -5.92
CA SER A 219 7.73 -10.94 -7.24
C SER A 219 9.11 -10.29 -7.18
N VAL A 220 9.30 -9.34 -6.26
CA VAL A 220 10.60 -8.68 -6.01
C VAL A 220 11.62 -9.68 -5.46
N TYR A 221 11.20 -10.62 -4.62
CA TYR A 221 12.06 -11.63 -4.02
C TYR A 221 12.20 -12.93 -4.85
N SER A 222 11.63 -12.97 -6.06
CA SER A 222 11.66 -14.17 -6.94
C SER A 222 13.08 -14.64 -7.27
N ARG A 223 14.05 -13.74 -7.39
CA ARG A 223 15.47 -14.04 -7.64
C ARG A 223 16.14 -14.81 -6.49
N TYR A 224 15.64 -14.68 -5.27
CA TYR A 224 16.16 -15.34 -4.06
C TYR A 224 15.46 -16.68 -3.77
N ALA A 225 14.43 -17.05 -4.51
CA ALA A 225 13.70 -18.29 -4.29
C ALA A 225 14.55 -19.51 -4.65
N ARG A 226 14.41 -20.59 -3.88
CA ARG A 226 15.03 -21.89 -4.15
C ARG A 226 14.47 -22.53 -5.43
N ASP A 227 13.16 -22.41 -5.64
CA ASP A 227 12.43 -22.77 -6.84
C ASP A 227 11.52 -21.59 -7.25
N ARG A 228 11.56 -21.19 -8.52
CA ARG A 228 10.69 -20.14 -9.06
C ARG A 228 9.20 -20.49 -8.98
N ASN A 229 8.85 -21.78 -9.02
CA ASN A 229 7.47 -22.21 -8.82
C ASN A 229 6.96 -21.97 -7.40
N ASP A 230 7.84 -22.04 -6.40
CA ASP A 230 7.49 -21.75 -5.00
C ASP A 230 7.05 -20.30 -4.78
N VAL A 231 7.53 -19.36 -5.59
CA VAL A 231 7.14 -17.94 -5.52
C VAL A 231 5.63 -17.79 -5.75
N GLY A 232 5.10 -18.44 -6.78
CA GLY A 232 3.67 -18.34 -7.09
C GLY A 232 2.79 -18.98 -6.00
N ILE A 233 3.19 -20.15 -5.51
CA ILE A 233 2.48 -20.84 -4.44
C ILE A 233 2.53 -20.00 -3.14
N ALA A 234 3.71 -19.48 -2.81
CA ALA A 234 3.89 -18.63 -1.62
C ALA A 234 3.08 -17.33 -1.69
N THR A 235 3.00 -16.70 -2.88
CA THR A 235 2.18 -15.52 -3.10
C THR A 235 0.71 -15.81 -2.83
N VAL A 236 0.17 -16.88 -3.40
CA VAL A 236 -1.25 -17.25 -3.23
C VAL A 236 -1.54 -17.64 -1.79
N LEU A 237 -0.72 -18.49 -1.17
CA LEU A 237 -0.93 -18.92 0.22
C LEU A 237 -0.79 -17.75 1.19
N GLY A 238 0.23 -16.91 1.03
CA GLY A 238 0.44 -15.72 1.83
C GLY A 238 -0.73 -14.74 1.69
N PHE A 239 -1.16 -14.48 0.46
CA PHE A 239 -2.30 -13.62 0.18
C PHE A 239 -3.60 -14.13 0.81
N LEU A 240 -3.94 -15.42 0.63
CA LEU A 240 -5.15 -16.01 1.22
C LEU A 240 -5.11 -15.98 2.75
N GLY A 241 -3.94 -16.23 3.35
CA GLY A 241 -3.75 -16.11 4.80
C GLY A 241 -3.99 -14.69 5.30
N VAL A 242 -3.44 -13.69 4.60
CA VAL A 242 -3.65 -12.27 4.92
C VAL A 242 -5.11 -11.87 4.72
N LEU A 243 -5.74 -12.24 3.61
CA LEU A 243 -7.16 -11.97 3.35
C LEU A 243 -8.04 -12.53 4.47
N CYS A 244 -7.81 -13.79 4.85
CA CYS A 244 -8.54 -14.42 5.96
C CYS A 244 -8.34 -13.64 7.27
N LEU A 245 -7.11 -13.26 7.58
CA LEU A 245 -6.78 -12.50 8.78
C LEU A 245 -7.47 -11.13 8.81
N LEU A 246 -7.44 -10.39 7.70
CA LEU A 246 -8.09 -9.08 7.57
C LEU A 246 -9.61 -9.20 7.71
N MET A 247 -10.21 -10.23 7.09
CA MET A 247 -11.63 -10.53 7.24
C MET A 247 -12.00 -10.85 8.68
N LEU A 248 -11.24 -11.70 9.36
CA LEU A 248 -11.48 -12.05 10.77
C LEU A 248 -11.40 -10.82 11.66
N VAL A 249 -10.34 -10.01 11.56
CA VAL A 249 -10.20 -8.79 12.35
C VAL A 249 -11.37 -7.83 12.13
N THR A 250 -11.82 -7.69 10.87
CA THR A 250 -12.90 -6.76 10.53
C THR A 250 -14.27 -7.30 10.97
N LEU A 251 -14.63 -8.50 10.51
CA LEU A 251 -15.98 -9.03 10.68
C LEU A 251 -16.29 -9.43 12.11
N LEU A 252 -15.33 -10.06 12.80
CA LEU A 252 -15.55 -10.48 14.18
C LEU A 252 -15.73 -9.28 15.13
N SER A 253 -15.11 -8.12 14.82
CA SER A 253 -15.28 -6.90 15.62
C SER A 253 -16.73 -6.43 15.69
N TYR A 254 -17.55 -6.68 14.66
CA TYR A 254 -18.99 -6.38 14.67
C TYR A 254 -19.81 -7.27 15.64
N GLY A 255 -19.23 -8.38 16.10
CA GLY A 255 -19.81 -9.22 17.15
C GLY A 255 -19.38 -8.83 18.56
N ILE A 256 -18.53 -7.80 18.70
CA ILE A 256 -18.05 -7.31 19.99
C ILE A 256 -18.69 -5.96 20.35
N LEU A 257 -18.80 -5.05 19.39
CA LEU A 257 -19.34 -3.70 19.58
C LEU A 257 -20.38 -3.37 18.48
N PRO A 258 -21.39 -2.55 18.80
CA PRO A 258 -22.26 -1.95 17.79
C PRO A 258 -21.47 -1.13 16.79
N ARG A 259 -21.96 -1.03 15.54
CA ARG A 259 -21.29 -0.27 14.46
C ARG A 259 -20.97 1.17 14.86
N ALA A 260 -21.87 1.85 15.57
CA ALA A 260 -21.68 3.23 15.99
C ALA A 260 -20.47 3.36 16.93
N ASP A 261 -20.33 2.42 17.88
CA ASP A 261 -19.21 2.40 18.81
C ASP A 261 -17.91 2.03 18.12
N LEU A 262 -17.92 1.05 17.19
CA LEU A 262 -16.76 0.75 16.34
C LEU A 262 -16.30 1.97 15.55
N ALA A 263 -17.24 2.71 14.96
CA ALA A 263 -16.95 3.92 14.18
C ALA A 263 -16.32 5.04 15.02
N ALA A 264 -16.70 5.12 16.30
CA ALA A 264 -16.21 6.12 17.24
C ALA A 264 -14.84 5.80 17.84
N LEU A 265 -14.38 4.54 17.73
CA LEU A 265 -13.08 4.14 18.30
C LEU A 265 -11.94 5.00 17.73
N PRO A 266 -11.04 5.50 18.61
CA PRO A 266 -9.82 6.15 18.16
C PRO A 266 -8.85 5.13 17.53
N ASN A 267 -7.91 5.61 16.73
CA ASN A 267 -6.83 4.77 16.23
C ASN A 267 -5.77 4.52 17.31
N PRO A 268 -5.30 3.27 17.46
CA PRO A 268 -5.69 2.05 16.74
C PRO A 268 -7.00 1.44 17.28
N SER A 269 -7.99 1.30 16.43
CA SER A 269 -9.31 0.80 16.84
C SER A 269 -9.32 -0.67 17.31
N MET A 270 -8.36 -1.47 16.85
CA MET A 270 -8.17 -2.84 17.33
C MET A 270 -7.84 -2.87 18.82
N ALA A 271 -7.13 -1.85 19.36
CA ALA A 271 -6.87 -1.72 20.78
C ALA A 271 -8.17 -1.44 21.59
N GLY A 272 -9.07 -0.59 21.03
CA GLY A 272 -10.36 -0.32 21.65
C GLY A 272 -11.29 -1.54 21.67
N VAL A 273 -11.31 -2.35 20.61
CA VAL A 273 -12.06 -3.63 20.58
C VAL A 273 -11.50 -4.59 21.65
N MET A 274 -10.16 -4.70 21.76
CA MET A 274 -9.53 -5.55 22.75
C MET A 274 -9.83 -5.07 24.17
N GLU A 275 -9.82 -3.77 24.42
CA GLU A 275 -10.19 -3.16 25.70
C GLU A 275 -11.63 -3.49 26.10
N ALA A 276 -12.56 -3.49 25.16
CA ALA A 276 -13.95 -3.84 25.43
C ALA A 276 -14.14 -5.29 25.89
N ILE A 277 -13.20 -6.19 25.56
CA ILE A 277 -13.27 -7.61 25.94
C ILE A 277 -12.54 -7.89 27.24
N VAL A 278 -11.28 -7.44 27.36
CA VAL A 278 -10.36 -7.85 28.43
C VAL A 278 -9.92 -6.68 29.33
N GLY A 279 -10.48 -5.49 29.12
CA GLY A 279 -10.18 -4.30 29.90
C GLY A 279 -8.92 -3.55 29.46
N PRO A 280 -8.48 -2.54 30.26
CA PRO A 280 -7.44 -1.58 29.86
C PRO A 280 -6.09 -2.20 29.47
N TRP A 281 -5.72 -3.35 30.05
CA TRP A 281 -4.47 -4.01 29.70
C TRP A 281 -4.44 -4.46 28.23
N GLY A 282 -5.61 -4.83 27.69
CA GLY A 282 -5.75 -5.21 26.27
C GLY A 282 -5.42 -4.06 25.33
N ARG A 283 -5.83 -2.83 25.69
CA ARG A 283 -5.44 -1.62 24.95
C ARG A 283 -3.93 -1.43 24.96
N VAL A 284 -3.30 -1.52 26.13
CA VAL A 284 -1.84 -1.37 26.27
C VAL A 284 -1.10 -2.43 25.44
N PHE A 285 -1.53 -3.69 25.54
CA PHE A 285 -0.91 -4.82 24.83
C PHE A 285 -0.95 -4.62 23.30
N ILE A 286 -2.12 -4.32 22.72
CA ILE A 286 -2.26 -4.08 21.28
C ILE A 286 -1.48 -2.83 20.85
N SER A 287 -1.51 -1.76 21.65
CA SER A 287 -0.80 -0.51 21.34
C SER A 287 0.72 -0.70 21.33
N ALA A 288 1.27 -1.44 22.28
CA ALA A 288 2.70 -1.75 22.32
C ALA A 288 3.14 -2.60 21.11
N GLY A 289 2.37 -3.65 20.79
CA GLY A 289 2.61 -4.48 19.62
C GLY A 289 2.53 -3.69 18.32
N LEU A 290 1.55 -2.79 18.21
CA LEU A 290 1.41 -1.88 17.06
C LEU A 290 2.63 -0.98 16.91
N ILE A 291 3.08 -0.29 17.96
CA ILE A 291 4.19 0.67 17.87
C ILE A 291 5.44 -0.05 17.36
N LEU A 292 5.77 -1.22 17.91
CA LEU A 292 6.92 -2.02 17.46
C LEU A 292 6.76 -2.49 16.00
N SER A 293 5.59 -3.00 15.66
CA SER A 293 5.26 -3.48 14.31
C SER A 293 5.36 -2.37 13.27
N VAL A 294 4.70 -1.24 13.55
CA VAL A 294 4.59 -0.13 12.59
C VAL A 294 5.91 0.63 12.46
N ALA A 295 6.74 0.69 13.51
CA ALA A 295 8.09 1.23 13.41
C ALA A 295 8.98 0.40 12.44
N GLY A 296 8.88 -0.94 12.51
CA GLY A 296 9.56 -1.80 11.54
C GLY A 296 9.01 -1.67 10.11
N ASN A 297 7.70 -1.54 9.97
CA ASN A 297 7.09 -1.27 8.67
C ASN A 297 7.56 0.06 8.08
N TYR A 298 7.60 1.12 8.90
CA TYR A 298 8.10 2.42 8.48
C TYR A 298 9.51 2.33 7.91
N LEU A 299 10.41 1.61 8.59
CA LEU A 299 11.76 1.37 8.12
C LEU A 299 11.78 0.63 6.77
N SER A 300 11.00 -0.44 6.65
CA SER A 300 10.92 -1.23 5.41
C SER A 300 10.39 -0.43 4.23
N TRP A 301 9.34 0.37 4.44
CA TRP A 301 8.77 1.24 3.40
C TRP A 301 9.70 2.39 3.02
N THR A 302 10.49 2.93 3.97
CA THR A 302 11.51 3.96 3.69
C THR A 302 12.60 3.40 2.77
N LEU A 303 13.08 2.19 3.07
CA LEU A 303 14.07 1.49 2.24
C LEU A 303 13.51 1.20 0.84
N LEU A 304 12.28 0.68 0.76
CA LEU A 304 11.63 0.38 -0.52
C LEU A 304 11.43 1.65 -1.35
N ALA A 305 11.00 2.75 -0.74
CA ALA A 305 10.84 4.03 -1.43
C ALA A 305 12.15 4.53 -2.05
N ALA A 306 13.24 4.47 -1.28
CA ALA A 306 14.56 4.85 -1.80
C ALA A 306 15.02 3.93 -2.94
N GLU A 307 14.79 2.61 -2.80
CA GLU A 307 15.15 1.62 -3.81
C GLU A 307 14.36 1.79 -5.11
N VAL A 308 13.09 2.14 -5.06
CA VAL A 308 12.26 2.42 -6.24
C VAL A 308 12.86 3.56 -7.07
N LEU A 309 13.25 4.67 -6.44
CA LEU A 309 13.91 5.78 -7.14
C LEU A 309 15.28 5.40 -7.70
N HIS A 310 16.07 4.70 -6.89
CA HIS A 310 17.40 4.23 -7.28
C HIS A 310 17.34 3.32 -8.50
N SER A 311 16.52 2.29 -8.44
CA SER A 311 16.33 1.35 -9.54
C SER A 311 15.74 2.01 -10.79
N ALA A 312 14.80 2.96 -10.63
CA ALA A 312 14.27 3.74 -11.74
C ALA A 312 15.31 4.66 -12.40
N ALA A 313 16.26 5.20 -11.62
CA ALA A 313 17.38 5.99 -12.14
C ALA A 313 18.38 5.12 -12.90
N GLN A 314 18.72 3.93 -12.38
CA GLN A 314 19.58 2.98 -13.09
C GLN A 314 18.98 2.54 -14.44
N ASN A 315 17.65 2.42 -14.51
CA ASN A 315 16.93 2.11 -15.76
C ASN A 315 16.57 3.34 -16.60
N GLN A 316 17.24 4.47 -16.36
CA GLN A 316 17.08 5.71 -17.13
C GLN A 316 15.64 6.26 -17.20
N THR A 317 14.82 5.92 -16.21
CA THR A 317 13.42 6.39 -16.09
C THR A 317 13.33 7.62 -15.19
N MET A 318 14.32 7.81 -14.31
CA MET A 318 14.49 8.95 -13.40
C MET A 318 15.87 9.57 -13.58
N PRO A 319 16.12 10.80 -13.05
CA PRO A 319 17.43 11.44 -13.13
C PRO A 319 18.57 10.58 -12.57
N ALA A 320 19.69 10.52 -13.27
CA ALA A 320 20.83 9.66 -12.95
C ALA A 320 21.38 9.88 -11.53
N ARG A 321 21.28 11.10 -10.99
CA ARG A 321 21.70 11.44 -9.62
C ARG A 321 20.99 10.62 -8.54
N LEU A 322 19.74 10.17 -8.76
CA LEU A 322 19.00 9.33 -7.83
C LEU A 322 19.58 7.91 -7.72
N GLY A 323 20.42 7.51 -8.69
CA GLY A 323 21.15 6.25 -8.67
C GLY A 323 22.46 6.28 -7.88
N ALA A 324 22.83 7.42 -7.26
CA ALA A 324 24.09 7.55 -6.52
C ALA A 324 24.02 6.85 -5.16
N GLU A 325 25.04 6.02 -4.88
CA GLU A 325 25.19 5.31 -3.60
C GLU A 325 26.32 5.94 -2.76
N ASN A 326 26.21 5.80 -1.45
CA ASN A 326 27.27 6.16 -0.51
C ASN A 326 28.28 5.00 -0.34
N ALA A 327 29.31 5.20 0.49
CA ALA A 327 30.34 4.19 0.77
C ALA A 327 29.79 2.90 1.41
N GLN A 328 28.58 2.93 1.95
CA GLN A 328 27.87 1.79 2.54
C GLN A 328 26.90 1.09 1.56
N GLY A 329 26.87 1.52 0.29
CA GLY A 329 25.97 0.96 -0.74
C GLY A 329 24.51 1.40 -0.55
N VAL A 330 24.27 2.53 0.14
CA VAL A 330 22.92 3.07 0.33
C VAL A 330 22.64 4.14 -0.71
N PRO A 331 21.48 4.11 -1.41
CA PRO A 331 21.09 5.13 -2.38
C PRO A 331 20.73 6.45 -1.68
N HIS A 332 21.76 7.19 -1.26
CA HIS A 332 21.63 8.32 -0.35
C HIS A 332 20.82 9.48 -0.95
N VAL A 333 20.97 9.80 -2.24
CA VAL A 333 20.21 10.89 -2.88
C VAL A 333 18.72 10.53 -2.94
N ALA A 334 18.39 9.30 -3.32
CA ALA A 334 17.02 8.80 -3.32
C ALA A 334 16.42 8.79 -1.90
N LEU A 335 17.23 8.42 -0.89
CA LEU A 335 16.79 8.44 0.51
C LEU A 335 16.53 9.88 1.00
N TRP A 336 17.40 10.85 0.67
CA TRP A 336 17.17 12.26 0.99
C TRP A 336 15.87 12.77 0.38
N MET A 337 15.64 12.51 -0.91
CA MET A 337 14.42 12.91 -1.60
C MET A 337 13.18 12.28 -0.96
N THR A 338 13.23 10.99 -0.61
CA THR A 338 12.17 10.27 0.09
C THR A 338 11.87 10.91 1.45
N THR A 339 12.90 11.16 2.25
CA THR A 339 12.73 11.74 3.59
C THR A 339 12.16 13.16 3.54
N LEU A 340 12.63 13.98 2.60
CA LEU A 340 12.08 15.32 2.39
C LEU A 340 10.63 15.31 1.91
N ALA A 341 10.26 14.36 1.05
CA ALA A 341 8.88 14.20 0.62
C ALA A 341 7.97 13.79 1.80
N ILE A 342 8.38 12.81 2.61
CA ILE A 342 7.62 12.40 3.80
C ILE A 342 7.50 13.57 4.79
N GLN A 343 8.58 14.34 5.01
CA GLN A 343 8.55 15.52 5.87
C GLN A 343 7.58 16.58 5.35
N GLY A 344 7.57 16.84 4.04
CA GLY A 344 6.62 17.75 3.41
C GLY A 344 5.18 17.29 3.60
N PHE A 345 4.88 16.01 3.36
CA PHE A 345 3.56 15.45 3.62
C PHE A 345 3.17 15.54 5.10
N LEU A 346 4.11 15.28 6.02
CA LEU A 346 3.87 15.40 7.46
C LEU A 346 3.48 16.82 7.87
N ILE A 347 4.10 17.84 7.29
CA ILE A 347 3.73 19.24 7.54
C ILE A 347 2.33 19.52 7.02
N VAL A 348 1.99 19.05 5.81
CA VAL A 348 0.65 19.25 5.21
C VAL A 348 -0.45 18.59 6.07
N THR A 349 -0.16 17.49 6.77
CA THR A 349 -1.14 16.83 7.63
C THR A 349 -1.59 17.69 8.82
N GLY A 350 -0.80 18.67 9.23
CA GLY A 350 -1.22 19.66 10.26
C GLY A 350 -2.41 20.51 9.84
N PHE A 351 -2.76 20.53 8.54
CA PHE A 351 -3.89 21.28 7.97
C PHE A 351 -5.05 20.36 7.54
N ALA A 352 -4.95 19.05 7.75
CA ALA A 352 -5.97 18.08 7.34
C ALA A 352 -6.76 17.57 8.55
N GLU A 353 -8.10 17.65 8.49
CA GLU A 353 -8.97 17.20 9.57
C GLU A 353 -8.86 15.71 9.89
N GLN A 354 -8.60 14.87 8.88
CA GLN A 354 -8.46 13.42 9.01
C GLN A 354 -7.17 12.93 8.34
N ALA A 355 -6.06 13.50 8.78
CA ALA A 355 -4.75 13.33 8.16
C ALA A 355 -4.34 11.86 7.93
N PHE A 356 -4.57 10.97 8.91
CA PHE A 356 -4.29 9.54 8.76
C PHE A 356 -5.14 8.89 7.65
N THR A 357 -6.44 9.17 7.62
CA THR A 357 -7.36 8.63 6.62
C THR A 357 -7.02 9.15 5.22
N LEU A 358 -6.63 10.42 5.11
CA LEU A 358 -6.16 11.03 3.87
C LEU A 358 -4.90 10.33 3.36
N ALA A 359 -3.87 10.15 4.21
CA ALA A 359 -2.63 9.47 3.86
C ALA A 359 -2.90 8.04 3.37
N LEU A 360 -3.76 7.29 4.07
CA LEU A 360 -4.16 5.93 3.72
C LEU A 360 -4.84 5.85 2.34
N LYS A 361 -5.84 6.69 2.10
CA LYS A 361 -6.58 6.71 0.83
C LYS A 361 -5.73 7.23 -0.33
N MET A 362 -4.85 8.21 -0.07
CA MET A 362 -3.89 8.69 -1.07
C MET A 362 -2.86 7.63 -1.42
N THR A 363 -2.35 6.87 -0.45
CA THR A 363 -1.48 5.70 -0.72
C THR A 363 -2.15 4.75 -1.70
N SER A 364 -3.42 4.38 -1.44
CA SER A 364 -4.19 3.52 -2.33
C SER A 364 -4.34 4.10 -3.73
N SER A 365 -4.72 5.38 -3.82
CA SER A 365 -4.92 6.06 -5.11
C SER A 365 -3.63 6.11 -5.95
N MET A 366 -2.49 6.42 -5.31
CA MET A 366 -1.19 6.48 -5.99
C MET A 366 -0.67 5.10 -6.42
N THR A 367 -1.02 4.03 -5.68
CA THR A 367 -0.64 2.65 -6.02
C THR A 367 -1.50 2.07 -7.14
N LEU A 368 -2.76 2.49 -7.26
CA LEU A 368 -3.70 1.93 -8.23
C LEU A 368 -3.30 2.18 -9.69
N LEU A 369 -2.69 3.31 -10.02
CA LEU A 369 -2.20 3.56 -11.39
C LEU A 369 -1.07 2.59 -11.79
N PRO A 370 0.00 2.41 -11.01
CA PRO A 370 0.99 1.36 -11.25
C PRO A 370 0.38 -0.03 -11.40
N TYR A 371 -0.54 -0.43 -10.52
CA TYR A 371 -1.19 -1.74 -10.57
C TYR A 371 -2.05 -1.90 -11.83
N LEU A 372 -2.78 -0.87 -12.23
CA LEU A 372 -3.54 -0.85 -13.48
C LEU A 372 -2.64 -1.06 -14.70
N LEU A 373 -1.50 -0.37 -14.75
CA LEU A 373 -0.56 -0.50 -15.87
C LEU A 373 0.08 -1.89 -15.92
N VAL A 374 0.41 -2.49 -14.78
CA VAL A 374 0.92 -3.86 -14.70
C VAL A 374 -0.14 -4.86 -15.16
N ALA A 375 -1.37 -4.74 -14.66
CA ALA A 375 -2.49 -5.61 -15.05
C ALA A 375 -2.77 -5.51 -16.55
N ALA A 376 -2.83 -4.29 -17.08
CA ALA A 376 -3.05 -4.02 -18.49
C ALA A 376 -1.90 -4.54 -19.38
N TYR A 377 -0.65 -4.50 -18.89
CA TYR A 377 0.46 -5.10 -19.62
C TYR A 377 0.39 -6.63 -19.64
N GLY A 378 0.04 -7.27 -18.53
CA GLY A 378 -0.21 -8.71 -18.49
C GLY A 378 -1.33 -9.14 -19.44
N PHE A 379 -2.42 -8.37 -19.49
CA PHE A 379 -3.49 -8.58 -20.46
C PHE A 379 -3.01 -8.40 -21.90
N LYS A 380 -2.28 -7.29 -22.19
CA LYS A 380 -1.72 -7.01 -23.53
C LYS A 380 -0.80 -8.15 -24.00
N LEU A 381 0.10 -8.63 -23.14
CA LEU A 381 1.05 -9.70 -23.46
C LEU A 381 0.31 -11.00 -23.83
N ALA A 382 -0.72 -11.37 -23.09
CA ALA A 382 -1.57 -12.53 -23.41
C ALA A 382 -2.44 -12.28 -24.65
N TRP A 383 -2.89 -11.04 -24.91
CA TRP A 383 -3.67 -10.70 -26.08
C TRP A 383 -2.84 -10.79 -27.35
N THR A 384 -1.64 -10.22 -27.38
CA THR A 384 -0.73 -10.28 -28.54
C THR A 384 -0.17 -11.68 -28.75
N GLY A 385 0.02 -12.46 -27.67
CA GLY A 385 0.59 -13.81 -27.73
C GLY A 385 2.10 -13.84 -27.90
N GLU A 386 2.79 -12.72 -27.70
CA GLU A 386 4.23 -12.52 -27.93
C GLU A 386 5.12 -13.60 -27.25
N THR A 387 4.73 -14.05 -26.05
CA THR A 387 5.48 -15.05 -25.27
C THR A 387 4.77 -16.40 -25.14
N TYR A 388 3.76 -16.68 -25.97
CA TYR A 388 2.86 -17.84 -25.83
C TYR A 388 2.94 -18.82 -27.01
N ALA A 389 4.07 -18.91 -27.70
CA ALA A 389 4.22 -19.81 -28.83
C ALA A 389 3.91 -21.28 -28.43
N GLY A 390 2.87 -21.85 -29.05
CA GLY A 390 2.43 -23.23 -28.78
C GLY A 390 1.60 -23.44 -27.48
N GLU A 391 1.37 -22.41 -26.67
CA GLU A 391 0.70 -22.51 -25.37
C GLU A 391 -0.72 -21.88 -25.36
N ALA A 392 -1.60 -22.28 -26.27
CA ALA A 392 -2.93 -21.66 -26.42
C ALA A 392 -3.79 -21.70 -25.15
N GLY A 393 -3.75 -22.78 -24.37
CA GLY A 393 -4.46 -22.91 -23.10
C GLY A 393 -3.97 -21.93 -22.03
N ALA A 394 -2.66 -21.83 -21.83
CA ALA A 394 -2.05 -20.88 -20.90
C ALA A 394 -2.34 -19.45 -21.32
N ARG A 395 -2.24 -19.13 -22.62
CA ARG A 395 -2.59 -17.82 -23.18
C ARG A 395 -4.03 -17.41 -22.87
N SER A 396 -5.00 -18.31 -23.07
CA SER A 396 -6.43 -18.03 -22.82
C SER A 396 -6.70 -17.77 -21.34
N LYS A 397 -6.08 -18.57 -20.45
CA LYS A 397 -6.17 -18.38 -19.00
C LYS A 397 -5.58 -17.03 -18.57
N ASP A 398 -4.35 -16.74 -18.99
CA ASP A 398 -3.63 -15.52 -18.60
C ASP A 398 -4.33 -14.25 -19.17
N ARG A 399 -4.96 -14.37 -20.36
CA ARG A 399 -5.80 -13.30 -20.92
C ARG A 399 -7.02 -13.00 -20.04
N LEU A 400 -7.73 -14.03 -19.55
CA LEU A 400 -8.87 -13.85 -18.66
C LEU A 400 -8.43 -13.21 -17.34
N ILE A 401 -7.36 -13.72 -16.72
CA ILE A 401 -6.80 -13.20 -15.48
C ILE A 401 -6.38 -11.72 -15.66
N GLY A 402 -5.67 -11.40 -16.72
CA GLY A 402 -5.25 -10.03 -17.04
C GLY A 402 -6.43 -9.09 -17.27
N ALA A 403 -7.48 -9.55 -17.96
CA ALA A 403 -8.71 -8.78 -18.15
C ALA A 403 -9.41 -8.48 -16.82
N LEU A 404 -9.58 -9.49 -15.96
CA LEU A 404 -10.22 -9.34 -14.64
C LEU A 404 -9.40 -8.42 -13.74
N ALA A 405 -8.07 -8.57 -13.69
CA ALA A 405 -7.18 -7.71 -12.92
C ALA A 405 -7.23 -6.25 -13.40
N THR A 406 -7.23 -6.03 -14.73
CA THR A 406 -7.31 -4.68 -15.32
C THR A 406 -8.66 -4.02 -15.01
N THR A 407 -9.75 -4.76 -15.18
CA THR A 407 -11.11 -4.29 -14.85
C THR A 407 -11.21 -3.95 -13.37
N TYR A 408 -10.70 -4.80 -12.49
CA TYR A 408 -10.66 -4.53 -11.06
C TYR A 408 -9.87 -3.25 -10.74
N ALA A 409 -8.63 -3.12 -11.20
CA ALA A 409 -7.81 -1.94 -10.93
C ALA A 409 -8.44 -0.65 -11.46
N MET A 410 -9.04 -0.68 -12.66
CA MET A 410 -9.80 0.43 -13.22
C MET A 410 -11.02 0.79 -12.37
N THR A 411 -11.79 -0.22 -11.96
CA THR A 411 -12.98 -0.02 -11.12
C THR A 411 -12.59 0.58 -9.77
N MET A 412 -11.49 0.12 -9.15
CA MET A 412 -10.98 0.67 -7.89
C MET A 412 -10.54 2.12 -8.03
N LEU A 413 -9.85 2.45 -9.13
CA LEU A 413 -9.43 3.81 -9.41
C LEU A 413 -10.63 4.77 -9.53
N LEU A 414 -11.68 4.35 -10.21
CA LEU A 414 -12.92 5.12 -10.35
C LEU A 414 -13.75 5.15 -9.06
N ALA A 415 -13.83 4.04 -8.33
CA ALA A 415 -14.54 3.95 -7.05
C ALA A 415 -13.94 4.84 -5.97
N GLY A 416 -12.63 5.10 -6.03
CA GLY A 416 -11.93 6.05 -5.16
C GLY A 416 -12.49 7.47 -5.22
N GLY A 417 -13.15 7.81 -6.32
CA GLY A 417 -13.81 9.09 -6.53
C GLY A 417 -12.89 10.20 -7.04
N ALA A 418 -13.50 11.24 -7.59
CA ALA A 418 -12.80 12.35 -8.23
C ALA A 418 -11.81 13.07 -7.28
N LYS A 419 -12.11 13.14 -5.97
CA LYS A 419 -11.25 13.76 -4.96
C LYS A 419 -9.83 13.20 -5.00
N PHE A 420 -9.67 11.89 -4.90
CA PHE A 420 -8.34 11.27 -4.81
C PHE A 420 -7.63 11.22 -6.16
N LEU A 421 -8.37 11.17 -7.28
CA LEU A 421 -7.81 11.32 -8.63
C LEU A 421 -7.24 12.72 -8.85
N LEU A 422 -7.98 13.76 -8.45
CA LEU A 422 -7.54 15.15 -8.55
C LEU A 422 -6.34 15.44 -7.65
N LEU A 423 -6.38 14.97 -6.39
CA LEU A 423 -5.24 15.09 -5.47
C LEU A 423 -4.00 14.34 -5.98
N SER A 424 -4.18 13.17 -6.62
CA SER A 424 -3.07 12.45 -7.27
C SER A 424 -2.50 13.26 -8.43
N ALA A 425 -3.34 13.91 -9.23
CA ALA A 425 -2.88 14.76 -10.32
C ALA A 425 -2.02 15.95 -9.85
N LEU A 426 -2.33 16.53 -8.67
CA LEU A 426 -1.50 17.56 -8.03
C LEU A 426 -0.08 17.08 -7.69
N LEU A 427 0.10 15.80 -7.45
CA LEU A 427 1.42 15.20 -7.19
C LEU A 427 2.12 14.81 -8.50
N TYR A 428 1.40 14.19 -9.43
CA TYR A 428 1.96 13.73 -10.70
C TYR A 428 2.41 14.88 -11.62
N ALA A 429 1.64 16.00 -11.68
CA ALA A 429 1.96 17.09 -12.60
C ALA A 429 3.31 17.76 -12.28
N PRO A 430 3.60 18.25 -11.06
CA PRO A 430 4.92 18.75 -10.73
C PRO A 430 5.97 17.65 -10.71
N GLY A 431 5.62 16.42 -10.34
CA GLY A 431 6.49 15.25 -10.43
C GLY A 431 7.09 15.06 -11.81
N THR A 432 6.35 15.38 -12.88
CA THR A 432 6.82 15.28 -14.29
C THR A 432 8.11 16.08 -14.54
N LEU A 433 8.49 17.02 -13.67
CA LEU A 433 9.78 17.71 -13.75
C LEU A 433 10.96 16.73 -13.60
N LEU A 434 10.82 15.65 -12.83
CA LEU A 434 11.84 14.60 -12.72
C LEU A 434 11.97 13.84 -14.04
N TYR A 435 10.84 13.54 -14.70
CA TYR A 435 10.85 12.95 -16.04
C TYR A 435 11.55 13.88 -17.05
N ALA A 436 11.23 15.17 -16.99
CA ALA A 436 11.85 16.16 -17.85
C ALA A 436 13.37 16.23 -17.65
N ALA A 437 13.83 16.17 -16.39
CA ALA A 437 15.25 16.15 -16.06
C ALA A 437 15.94 14.90 -16.61
N ALA A 438 15.35 13.71 -16.41
CA ALA A 438 15.90 12.46 -16.93
C ALA A 438 15.98 12.45 -18.47
N ARG A 439 14.96 12.96 -19.17
CA ARG A 439 14.97 13.05 -20.63
C ARG A 439 16.01 14.03 -21.16
N ARG A 440 16.23 15.16 -20.46
CA ARG A 440 17.28 16.13 -20.80
C ARG A 440 18.68 15.55 -20.61
N GLU A 441 18.92 14.80 -19.53
CA GLU A 441 20.21 14.10 -19.30
C GLU A 441 20.54 13.13 -20.44
N GLN A 442 19.52 12.52 -21.06
CA GLN A 442 19.65 11.57 -22.16
C GLN A 442 19.70 12.23 -23.55
N GLY A 443 19.53 13.56 -23.64
CA GLY A 443 19.43 14.26 -24.91
C GLY A 443 18.20 13.91 -25.75
N LEU A 444 17.14 13.38 -25.10
CA LEU A 444 15.92 12.92 -25.76
C LEU A 444 14.81 14.00 -25.71
N PRO A 445 13.87 13.99 -26.68
CA PRO A 445 12.71 14.88 -26.63
C PRO A 445 11.89 14.62 -25.36
N LEU A 446 11.33 15.69 -24.79
CA LEU A 446 10.63 15.65 -23.52
C LEU A 446 9.45 14.65 -23.51
N PHE A 447 8.64 14.68 -24.58
CA PHE A 447 7.51 13.79 -24.75
C PHE A 447 7.46 13.22 -26.16
N ALA A 448 7.17 11.94 -26.28
CA ALA A 448 6.74 11.37 -27.56
C ALA A 448 5.37 11.97 -27.98
N PRO A 449 5.03 12.00 -29.28
CA PRO A 449 3.76 12.60 -29.75
C PRO A 449 2.53 12.02 -29.03
N ARG A 450 2.54 10.74 -28.69
CA ARG A 450 1.45 10.04 -27.98
C ARG A 450 1.36 10.38 -26.49
N GLU A 451 2.41 10.90 -25.88
CA GLU A 451 2.48 11.22 -24.45
C GLU A 451 1.97 12.64 -24.14
N ARG A 452 2.05 13.55 -25.12
CA ARG A 452 1.64 14.96 -24.96
C ARG A 452 0.20 15.13 -24.49
N PRO A 453 -0.81 14.45 -25.08
CA PRO A 453 -2.19 14.59 -24.63
C PRO A 453 -2.38 14.05 -23.19
N LEU A 454 -1.67 12.98 -22.81
CA LEU A 454 -1.73 12.45 -21.44
C LEU A 454 -1.24 13.48 -20.42
N PHE A 455 -0.11 14.12 -20.69
CA PHE A 455 0.40 15.20 -19.85
C PHE A 455 -0.53 16.41 -19.83
N GLY A 456 -1.12 16.78 -20.97
CA GLY A 456 -2.11 17.86 -21.04
C GLY A 456 -3.33 17.60 -20.14
N VAL A 457 -3.90 16.40 -20.19
CA VAL A 457 -5.01 16.00 -19.32
C VAL A 457 -4.60 16.03 -17.84
N LEU A 458 -3.40 15.57 -17.52
CA LEU A 458 -2.87 15.61 -16.16
C LEU A 458 -2.71 17.05 -15.63
N CYS A 459 -2.20 17.96 -16.45
CA CYS A 459 -2.08 19.38 -16.08
C CYS A 459 -3.45 20.02 -15.85
N VAL A 460 -4.42 19.77 -16.72
CA VAL A 460 -5.79 20.25 -16.54
C VAL A 460 -6.39 19.73 -15.23
N ALA A 461 -6.25 18.44 -14.97
CA ALA A 461 -6.73 17.84 -13.71
C ALA A 461 -6.04 18.46 -12.48
N ALA A 462 -4.73 18.74 -12.54
CA ALA A 462 -3.99 19.38 -11.46
C ALA A 462 -4.46 20.83 -11.24
N VAL A 463 -4.70 21.60 -12.30
CA VAL A 463 -5.24 22.96 -12.20
C VAL A 463 -6.65 22.94 -11.60
N VAL A 464 -7.52 22.05 -12.06
CA VAL A 464 -8.88 21.89 -11.47
C VAL A 464 -8.79 21.54 -9.99
N ALA A 465 -7.89 20.63 -9.61
CA ALA A 465 -7.68 20.25 -8.21
C ALA A 465 -7.20 21.44 -7.36
N LEU A 466 -6.25 22.24 -7.87
CA LEU A 466 -5.74 23.41 -7.19
C LEU A 466 -6.84 24.47 -6.99
N VAL A 467 -7.59 24.77 -8.04
CA VAL A 467 -8.73 25.71 -7.95
C VAL A 467 -9.77 25.20 -6.96
N ALA A 468 -10.11 23.91 -7.00
CA ALA A 468 -11.08 23.33 -6.07
C ALA A 468 -10.61 23.39 -4.61
N LEU A 469 -9.31 23.25 -4.33
CA LEU A 469 -8.74 23.45 -2.99
C LEU A 469 -8.80 24.92 -2.55
N LEU A 470 -8.44 25.85 -3.43
CA LEU A 470 -8.44 27.29 -3.12
C LEU A 470 -9.85 27.84 -2.92
N THR A 471 -10.85 27.29 -3.60
CA THR A 471 -12.27 27.69 -3.46
C THR A 471 -12.99 26.95 -2.35
N GLY A 472 -12.35 26.01 -1.66
CA GLY A 472 -12.97 25.16 -0.63
C GLY A 472 -13.94 24.10 -1.18
N ALA A 473 -14.05 23.94 -2.50
CA ALA A 473 -14.86 22.90 -3.13
C ALA A 473 -14.24 21.50 -2.92
N LEU A 474 -12.95 21.43 -2.63
CA LEU A 474 -12.21 20.24 -2.25
C LEU A 474 -11.51 20.52 -0.92
N THR A 475 -11.70 19.67 0.10
CA THR A 475 -10.99 19.73 1.39
C THR A 475 -9.92 18.65 1.45
N LEU A 476 -8.84 18.84 2.19
CA LEU A 476 -7.80 17.82 2.44
C LEU A 476 -8.29 16.74 3.41
#